data_554b37fa457d00be43b3fd228d1eeeb7
#
_entry.id   554b37fa457d00be43b3fd228d1eeeb7
#
_cell.length_a   1.000
_cell.length_b   1.000
_cell.length_c   1.000
_cell.angle_alpha   90.00
_cell.angle_beta   90.00
_cell.angle_gamma   90.00
#
_symmetry.space_group_name_H-M   'P 1'
#
loop_
_entity.id
_entity.type
_entity.pdbx_description
1 polymer ?
#
loop_
_entity_poly.entity_id
_entity_poly.type
_entity_poly.pdbx_seq_one_letter_code
_entity_poly.pdbx_strand_id
1 'polypeptide(L)'
;MLIRKQGKTKLMWLPVTTSTALSAGALVTFSSGKLIAATSTTVGSDIVGVLRHTIAATDADYATARLVEVEVPVEKNVVWTADVTSGLVAADIGLYQDLTDSLTVNRGASTYDIVQCTKVLSATKGEFLLNIGVDARAKA
;
A
#
# COMPACT_ATOMS: atom_id res chain seq x y z
N MET A 1 -9.21 0.12 -1.20
CA MET A 1 -8.04 -0.14 -2.07
C MET A 1 -7.31 1.18 -2.34
N LEU A 2 -6.03 1.12 -2.56
CA LEU A 2 -5.26 2.33 -2.89
C LEU A 2 -5.23 2.53 -4.40
N ILE A 3 -5.51 3.76 -4.82
CA ILE A 3 -5.52 4.13 -6.23
C ILE A 3 -4.70 5.41 -6.37
N ARG A 4 -3.73 5.42 -7.28
CA ARG A 4 -2.91 6.61 -7.51
C ARG A 4 -3.76 7.75 -8.06
N LYS A 5 -3.65 8.90 -7.42
CA LYS A 5 -4.33 10.14 -7.83
C LYS A 5 -3.41 11.01 -8.70
N GLN A 6 -2.15 11.18 -8.29
CA GLN A 6 -1.15 11.96 -9.01
C GLN A 6 0.26 11.56 -8.61
N GLY A 7 1.24 11.99 -9.37
CA GLY A 7 2.65 11.71 -9.12
C GLY A 7 3.19 10.58 -9.99
N LYS A 8 4.52 10.44 -10.00
CA LYS A 8 5.20 9.46 -10.84
C LYS A 8 5.39 8.14 -10.12
N THR A 9 5.02 7.08 -10.82
CA THR A 9 5.24 5.71 -10.37
C THR A 9 5.93 4.91 -11.47
N LYS A 10 6.47 3.77 -11.09
CA LYS A 10 7.09 2.80 -11.99
C LYS A 10 6.39 1.47 -11.79
N LEU A 11 6.07 0.79 -12.89
CA LEU A 11 5.54 -0.56 -12.82
C LEU A 11 6.69 -1.55 -12.79
N MET A 12 6.66 -2.45 -11.82
CA MET A 12 7.70 -3.47 -11.66
C MET A 12 7.07 -4.85 -11.53
N TRP A 13 7.70 -5.83 -12.16
CA TRP A 13 7.32 -7.23 -12.02
C TRP A 13 8.16 -7.84 -10.90
N LEU A 14 7.51 -8.21 -9.79
CA LEU A 14 8.17 -8.69 -8.58
C LEU A 14 7.64 -10.05 -8.17
N PRO A 15 8.49 -10.91 -7.56
CA PRO A 15 8.06 -12.25 -7.16
C PRO A 15 7.08 -12.18 -5.98
N VAL A 16 6.04 -13.00 -6.05
CA VAL A 16 5.02 -13.10 -5.01
C VAL A 16 5.16 -14.42 -4.26
N THR A 17 4.78 -14.42 -2.97
CA THR A 17 4.71 -15.65 -2.17
C THR A 17 3.64 -16.58 -2.77
N THR A 18 4.00 -17.85 -2.95
CA THR A 18 3.08 -18.85 -3.51
C THR A 18 1.90 -19.13 -2.58
N SER A 19 0.77 -19.50 -3.16
CA SER A 19 -0.45 -19.88 -2.43
C SER A 19 -0.92 -18.82 -1.43
N THR A 20 -0.75 -17.56 -1.80
CA THR A 20 -1.17 -16.41 -0.98
C THR A 20 -2.07 -15.50 -1.80
N ALA A 21 -3.31 -15.33 -1.36
CA ALA A 21 -4.25 -14.43 -2.02
C ALA A 21 -3.93 -12.97 -1.66
N LEU A 22 -3.94 -12.10 -2.67
CA LEU A 22 -3.73 -10.66 -2.51
C LEU A 22 -4.74 -9.92 -3.36
N SER A 23 -5.19 -8.77 -2.89
CA SER A 23 -6.16 -7.95 -3.62
C SER A 23 -5.48 -6.81 -4.37
N ALA A 24 -5.96 -6.50 -5.57
CA ALA A 24 -5.54 -5.30 -6.29
C ALA A 24 -5.75 -4.07 -5.41
N GLY A 25 -4.81 -3.13 -5.43
CA GLY A 25 -4.85 -1.94 -4.61
C GLY A 25 -4.31 -2.14 -3.19
N ALA A 26 -3.82 -3.33 -2.84
CA ALA A 26 -3.19 -3.61 -1.55
C ALA A 26 -1.77 -3.06 -1.50
N LEU A 27 -1.39 -2.53 -0.35
CA LEU A 27 0.02 -2.25 -0.06
C LEU A 27 0.75 -3.56 0.18
N VAL A 28 1.94 -3.68 -0.40
CA VAL A 28 2.76 -4.89 -0.31
C VAL A 28 4.14 -4.58 0.23
N THR A 29 4.74 -5.57 0.87
CA THR A 29 6.10 -5.53 1.42
C THR A 29 6.82 -6.82 1.06
N PHE A 30 8.13 -6.89 1.31
CA PHE A 30 8.91 -8.09 1.09
C PHE A 30 9.03 -8.92 2.37
N SER A 31 8.95 -10.24 2.20
CA SER A 31 9.32 -11.22 3.21
C SER A 31 10.13 -12.32 2.53
N SER A 32 11.38 -12.51 2.95
CA SER A 32 12.30 -13.47 2.32
C SER A 32 12.41 -13.28 0.79
N GLY A 33 12.42 -12.03 0.35
CA GLY A 33 12.56 -11.68 -1.07
C GLY A 33 11.30 -11.81 -1.91
N LYS A 34 10.15 -12.12 -1.31
CA LYS A 34 8.87 -12.27 -2.00
C LYS A 34 7.82 -11.35 -1.43
N LEU A 35 6.88 -10.92 -2.26
CA LEU A 35 5.82 -10.01 -1.83
C LEU A 35 4.82 -10.71 -0.92
N ILE A 36 4.44 -9.99 0.12
CA ILE A 36 3.31 -10.30 1.00
C ILE A 36 2.49 -9.02 1.21
N ALA A 37 1.26 -9.18 1.69
CA ALA A 37 0.43 -8.03 2.05
C ALA A 37 1.03 -7.30 3.25
N ALA A 38 0.99 -5.97 3.23
CA ALA A 38 1.28 -5.16 4.40
C ALA A 38 0.24 -5.42 5.49
N THR A 39 0.63 -5.26 6.73
CA THR A 39 -0.24 -5.48 7.89
C THR A 39 -0.32 -4.22 8.75
N SER A 40 -1.11 -4.28 9.81
CA SER A 40 -1.24 -3.17 10.77
C SER A 40 0.05 -2.84 11.51
N THR A 41 1.05 -3.70 11.47
CA THR A 41 2.35 -3.50 12.13
C THR A 41 3.51 -3.28 11.15
N THR A 42 3.23 -3.23 9.85
CA THR A 42 4.26 -2.93 8.85
C THR A 42 4.72 -1.49 9.02
N VAL A 43 6.04 -1.29 9.00
CA VAL A 43 6.65 0.04 9.06
C VAL A 43 6.62 0.67 7.67
N GLY A 44 6.36 1.98 7.58
CA GLY A 44 6.30 2.70 6.30
C GLY A 44 7.52 2.49 5.43
N SER A 45 8.71 2.45 6.02
CA SER A 45 9.95 2.22 5.30
C SER A 45 10.05 0.83 4.63
N ASP A 46 9.21 -0.12 5.01
CA ASP A 46 9.21 -1.48 4.43
C ASP A 46 8.23 -1.64 3.27
N ILE A 47 7.34 -0.68 3.04
CA ILE A 47 6.39 -0.73 1.94
C ILE A 47 7.13 -0.67 0.60
N VAL A 48 6.77 -1.55 -0.33
CA VAL A 48 7.32 -1.58 -1.70
C VAL A 48 6.46 -0.76 -2.64
N GLY A 49 5.16 -0.95 -2.60
CA GLY A 49 4.22 -0.27 -3.48
C GLY A 49 2.81 -0.81 -3.37
N VAL A 50 2.03 -0.60 -4.42
CA VAL A 50 0.63 -1.00 -4.51
C VAL A 50 0.46 -2.07 -5.58
N LEU A 51 -0.17 -3.18 -5.22
CA LEU A 51 -0.41 -4.29 -6.13
C LEU A 51 -1.42 -3.89 -7.21
N ARG A 52 -1.14 -4.26 -8.46
CA ARG A 52 -1.98 -3.88 -9.60
C ARG A 52 -3.07 -4.90 -9.93
N HIS A 53 -2.87 -6.16 -9.57
CA HIS A 53 -3.76 -7.25 -9.95
C HIS A 53 -4.14 -8.09 -8.75
N THR A 54 -5.37 -8.58 -8.73
CA THR A 54 -5.82 -9.52 -7.70
C THR A 54 -5.24 -10.90 -7.97
N ILE A 55 -4.73 -11.54 -6.91
CA ILE A 55 -4.25 -12.93 -6.91
C ILE A 55 -5.27 -13.73 -6.13
N ALA A 56 -5.98 -14.61 -6.81
CA ALA A 56 -7.05 -15.41 -6.21
C ALA A 56 -6.66 -16.89 -6.11
N ALA A 57 -7.19 -17.58 -5.11
CA ALA A 57 -6.96 -19.01 -4.93
C ALA A 57 -7.46 -19.85 -6.12
N THR A 58 -8.34 -19.28 -6.94
CA THR A 58 -8.86 -19.91 -8.16
C THR A 58 -7.97 -19.72 -9.38
N ASP A 59 -6.91 -18.91 -9.29
CA ASP A 59 -5.98 -18.69 -10.39
C ASP A 59 -5.22 -20.00 -10.70
N ALA A 60 -5.01 -20.28 -12.00
CA ALA A 60 -4.33 -21.49 -12.42
C ALA A 60 -2.89 -21.60 -11.90
N ASP A 61 -2.22 -20.45 -11.71
CA ASP A 61 -0.83 -20.37 -11.26
C ASP A 61 -0.70 -19.96 -9.78
N TYR A 62 -1.78 -20.05 -9.00
CA TYR A 62 -1.80 -19.64 -7.59
C TYR A 62 -0.74 -20.31 -6.74
N ALA A 63 -0.50 -21.59 -6.95
CA ALA A 63 0.47 -22.37 -6.17
C ALA A 63 1.90 -22.33 -6.73
N THR A 64 2.12 -21.62 -7.84
CA THR A 64 3.44 -21.54 -8.47
C THR A 64 4.08 -20.19 -8.22
N ALA A 65 5.42 -20.16 -8.16
CA ALA A 65 6.16 -18.91 -8.11
C ALA A 65 5.90 -18.09 -9.40
N ARG A 66 5.50 -16.85 -9.27
CA ARG A 66 5.25 -15.97 -10.41
C ARG A 66 5.63 -14.54 -10.10
N LEU A 67 5.79 -13.74 -11.14
CA LEU A 67 5.98 -12.30 -11.02
C LEU A 67 4.63 -11.61 -11.13
N VAL A 68 4.42 -10.58 -10.31
CA VAL A 68 3.21 -9.76 -10.33
C VAL A 68 3.59 -8.29 -10.48
N GLU A 69 2.70 -7.51 -11.08
CA GLU A 69 2.93 -6.11 -11.33
C GLU A 69 2.60 -5.27 -10.10
N VAL A 70 3.57 -4.44 -9.69
CA VAL A 70 3.45 -3.55 -8.54
C VAL A 70 3.72 -2.12 -9.01
N GLU A 71 2.88 -1.20 -8.59
CA GLU A 71 3.07 0.22 -8.83
C GLU A 71 3.94 0.81 -7.71
N VAL A 72 5.17 1.19 -8.04
CA VAL A 72 6.19 1.65 -7.08
C VAL A 72 6.38 3.16 -7.24
N PRO A 73 6.21 3.96 -6.18
CA PRO A 73 6.45 5.40 -6.26
C PRO A 73 7.94 5.68 -6.49
N VAL A 74 8.23 6.61 -7.40
CA VAL A 74 9.60 7.03 -7.71
C VAL A 74 9.89 8.46 -7.26
N GLU A 75 8.93 9.10 -6.60
CA GLU A 75 9.08 10.41 -5.97
C GLU A 75 8.25 10.46 -4.68
N LYS A 76 8.51 11.44 -3.82
CA LYS A 76 7.89 11.49 -2.49
C LYS A 76 6.45 11.97 -2.49
N ASN A 77 6.05 12.72 -3.51
CA ASN A 77 4.75 13.39 -3.54
C ASN A 77 3.73 12.66 -4.42
N VAL A 78 3.83 11.35 -4.51
CA VAL A 78 2.78 10.53 -5.14
C VAL A 78 1.61 10.44 -4.19
N VAL A 79 0.43 10.85 -4.67
CA VAL A 79 -0.80 10.88 -3.87
C VAL A 79 -1.68 9.70 -4.25
N TRP A 80 -2.21 9.03 -3.23
CA TRP A 80 -3.09 7.87 -3.37
C TRP A 80 -4.41 8.15 -2.69
N THR A 81 -5.52 7.71 -3.29
CA THR A 81 -6.78 7.62 -2.57
C THR A 81 -6.83 6.31 -1.82
N ALA A 82 -7.35 6.32 -0.62
CA ALA A 82 -7.46 5.12 0.21
C ALA A 82 -8.71 5.15 1.06
N ASP A 83 -9.20 3.95 1.36
CA ASP A 83 -10.27 3.78 2.33
C ASP A 83 -9.72 3.90 3.75
N VAL A 84 -10.55 4.43 4.65
CA VAL A 84 -10.20 4.68 6.05
C VAL A 84 -11.26 4.01 6.92
N THR A 85 -10.87 3.55 8.11
CA THR A 85 -11.79 2.87 9.02
C THR A 85 -13.04 3.67 9.33
N SER A 86 -12.91 4.91 9.77
CA SER A 86 -14.02 5.86 9.93
C SER A 86 -13.55 7.13 10.62
N GLY A 87 -14.37 8.17 10.56
CA GLY A 87 -14.18 9.39 11.34
C GLY A 87 -13.08 10.32 10.84
N LEU A 88 -12.64 10.18 9.59
CA LEU A 88 -11.64 11.06 9.00
C LEU A 88 -12.20 12.49 8.94
N VAL A 89 -11.46 13.45 9.47
CA VAL A 89 -11.87 14.86 9.53
C VAL A 89 -10.72 15.77 9.10
N ALA A 90 -11.02 17.04 8.84
CA ALA A 90 -10.04 18.02 8.35
C ALA A 90 -8.82 18.16 9.29
N ALA A 91 -8.99 17.97 10.59
CA ALA A 91 -7.90 18.03 11.54
C ALA A 91 -6.86 16.90 11.36
N ASP A 92 -7.19 15.86 10.63
CA ASP A 92 -6.26 14.76 10.34
C ASP A 92 -5.28 15.09 9.20
N ILE A 93 -5.50 16.16 8.45
CA ILE A 93 -4.58 16.58 7.39
C ILE A 93 -3.22 16.90 7.98
N GLY A 94 -2.19 16.28 7.42
CA GLY A 94 -0.81 16.40 7.90
C GLY A 94 -0.40 15.36 8.94
N LEU A 95 -1.35 14.63 9.50
CA LEU A 95 -1.04 13.59 10.49
C LEU A 95 -0.66 12.28 9.81
N TYR A 96 0.27 11.55 10.43
CA TYR A 96 0.64 10.20 10.04
C TYR A 96 -0.34 9.20 10.63
N GLN A 97 -0.59 8.12 9.88
CA GLN A 97 -1.52 7.08 10.29
C GLN A 97 -0.99 5.71 9.88
N ASP A 98 -1.42 4.70 10.61
CA ASP A 98 -1.07 3.31 10.34
C ASP A 98 -2.09 2.66 9.40
N LEU A 99 -1.95 1.35 9.17
CA LEU A 99 -2.92 0.55 8.43
C LEU A 99 -3.78 -0.26 9.42
N THR A 100 -5.02 -0.52 9.03
CA THR A 100 -5.83 -1.58 9.63
C THR A 100 -5.46 -2.92 8.96
N ASP A 101 -5.35 -2.89 7.64
CA ASP A 101 -4.91 -4.00 6.80
C ASP A 101 -4.25 -3.43 5.55
N SER A 102 -3.91 -4.26 4.58
CA SER A 102 -3.22 -3.84 3.36
C SER A 102 -4.03 -2.91 2.44
N LEU A 103 -5.32 -2.75 2.71
CA LEU A 103 -6.25 -1.99 1.87
C LEU A 103 -6.83 -0.76 2.58
N THR A 104 -6.71 -0.67 3.91
CA THR A 104 -7.46 0.30 4.73
C THR A 104 -6.55 1.01 5.71
N VAL A 105 -6.67 2.34 5.76
CA VAL A 105 -5.95 3.20 6.71
C VAL A 105 -6.66 3.19 8.06
N ASN A 106 -5.87 3.11 9.13
CA ASN A 106 -6.37 3.21 10.51
C ASN A 106 -6.17 4.63 11.03
N ARG A 107 -7.23 5.42 11.04
CA ARG A 107 -7.18 6.81 11.50
C ARG A 107 -6.75 6.94 12.95
N GLY A 108 -7.04 5.98 13.79
CA GLY A 108 -6.79 6.06 15.23
C GLY A 108 -5.37 5.69 15.68
N ALA A 109 -4.47 5.33 14.76
CA ALA A 109 -3.15 4.82 15.11
C ALA A 109 -2.05 5.52 14.32
N SER A 110 -0.90 5.78 14.95
CA SER A 110 0.25 6.44 14.35
C SER A 110 1.59 5.90 14.87
N THR A 111 1.63 4.61 15.21
CA THR A 111 2.85 3.97 15.72
C THR A 111 3.85 3.68 14.59
N TYR A 112 3.37 3.30 13.43
CA TYR A 112 4.20 2.86 12.30
C TYR A 112 4.27 3.89 11.17
N ASP A 113 3.41 4.89 11.18
CA ASP A 113 3.46 6.05 10.27
C ASP A 113 3.54 5.65 8.79
N ILE A 114 2.61 4.83 8.32
CA ILE A 114 2.61 4.31 6.95
C ILE A 114 2.23 5.40 5.94
N VAL A 115 1.22 6.20 6.27
CA VAL A 115 0.66 7.20 5.36
C VAL A 115 0.52 8.55 6.07
N GLN A 116 0.52 9.62 5.28
CA GLN A 116 0.22 10.97 5.75
C GLN A 116 -1.00 11.50 5.01
N CYS A 117 -2.03 11.91 5.74
CA CYS A 117 -3.23 12.45 5.14
C CYS A 117 -2.97 13.82 4.50
N THR A 118 -3.40 14.00 3.26
CA THR A 118 -3.29 15.27 2.53
C THR A 118 -4.63 15.89 2.21
N LYS A 119 -5.70 15.09 2.15
CA LYS A 119 -7.04 15.58 1.86
C LYS A 119 -8.09 14.62 2.40
N VAL A 120 -9.17 15.16 2.92
CA VAL A 120 -10.34 14.42 3.37
C VAL A 120 -11.40 14.45 2.27
N LEU A 121 -11.81 13.29 1.79
CA LEU A 121 -12.89 13.17 0.80
C LEU A 121 -14.22 12.85 1.47
N SER A 122 -14.18 12.01 2.51
CA SER A 122 -15.34 11.67 3.34
C SER A 122 -14.83 11.10 4.67
N ALA A 123 -15.72 10.72 5.56
CA ALA A 123 -15.34 10.08 6.83
C ALA A 123 -14.61 8.75 6.65
N THR A 124 -14.77 8.11 5.48
CA THR A 124 -14.19 6.79 5.19
C THR A 124 -13.27 6.78 3.98
N LYS A 125 -12.92 7.94 3.42
CA LYS A 125 -12.03 8.03 2.26
C LYS A 125 -11.20 9.30 2.31
N GLY A 126 -9.94 9.19 1.98
CA GLY A 126 -9.02 10.32 1.92
C GLY A 126 -7.94 10.17 0.86
N GLU A 127 -7.14 11.22 0.71
CA GLU A 127 -5.92 11.21 -0.11
C GLU A 127 -4.71 11.22 0.81
N PHE A 128 -3.71 10.42 0.46
CA PHE A 128 -2.55 10.17 1.31
C PHE A 128 -1.26 10.13 0.50
N LEU A 129 -0.16 10.54 1.16
CA LEU A 129 1.20 10.21 0.75
C LEU A 129 1.64 8.95 1.47
N LEU A 130 2.34 8.07 0.79
CA LEU A 130 2.99 6.94 1.44
C LEU A 130 4.31 7.41 2.07
N ASN A 131 4.55 7.04 3.33
CA ASN A 131 5.76 7.43 4.05
C ASN A 131 6.89 6.42 3.80
N ILE A 132 7.31 6.24 2.54
CA ILE A 132 8.25 5.18 2.12
C ILE A 132 9.42 5.80 1.40
N GLY A 133 9.91 6.74 1.27
CA GLY A 133 11.01 7.20 0.41
C GLY A 133 10.79 6.87 -1.06
N VAL A 134 11.62 7.41 -1.90
CA VAL A 134 11.58 7.18 -3.35
C VAL A 134 12.27 5.87 -3.70
N ASP A 135 11.84 5.26 -4.80
CA ASP A 135 12.42 4.03 -5.35
C ASP A 135 12.51 2.90 -4.31
N ALA A 136 11.36 2.50 -3.79
CA ALA A 136 11.25 1.46 -2.77
C ALA A 136 11.88 0.11 -3.18
N ARG A 137 12.21 -0.07 -4.46
CA ARG A 137 12.94 -1.25 -4.94
C ARG A 137 14.26 -1.46 -4.22
N ALA A 138 14.90 -0.41 -3.77
CA ALA A 138 16.16 -0.51 -3.04
C ALA A 138 16.06 -1.36 -1.78
N LYS A 139 14.85 -1.69 -1.34
CA LYS A 139 14.57 -2.52 -0.16
C LYS A 139 14.41 -4.00 -0.49
N ALA A 140 14.36 -4.31 -1.74
CA ALA A 140 14.16 -5.69 -2.20
C ALA A 140 15.32 -6.62 -1.81
#